data_e941c89b26e99c3aaf12a2092b3efa7c
#
_entry.id   e941c89b26e99c3aaf12a2092b3efa7c
#
_cell.length_a   1.000
_cell.length_b   1.000
_cell.length_c   1.000
_cell.angle_alpha   90.00
_cell.angle_beta   90.00
_cell.angle_gamma   90.00
#
_symmetry.space_group_name_H-M   'P 1'
#
loop_
_entity.id
_entity.type
_entity.pdbx_description
1 polymer ?
#
loop_
_entity_poly.entity_id
_entity_poly.type
_entity_poly.pdbx_seq_one_letter_code
_entity_poly.pdbx_strand_id
1 'polypeptide(L)'
;MNKTNKLVIGLLSLALAVLVSFGFKKTPAQVSLKCLVQLTNYSGEGAYVVVVLIDPKGKYKKTLQVLGKEKRWYDNFPSWFKFYNSTKENVDGVTGASITAGSRKVFSITSDDFDKGYKLRFETAVENKEHKEKDVEMDFSEASIGQTVNGTGYIRYVKLIKNP
;
A
#
# COMPACT_ATOMS: atom_id res chain seq x y z
N MET A 1 -38.81 -18.42 -46.09
CA MET A 1 -38.18 -17.42 -45.19
C MET A 1 -37.74 -16.25 -46.04
N ASN A 2 -38.41 -15.09 -45.91
CA ASN A 2 -38.19 -13.91 -46.79
C ASN A 2 -36.77 -13.32 -46.64
N LYS A 3 -36.26 -12.73 -47.73
CA LYS A 3 -34.93 -12.08 -47.73
C LYS A 3 -34.75 -11.05 -46.59
N THR A 4 -35.82 -10.34 -46.25
CA THR A 4 -35.86 -9.39 -45.12
C THR A 4 -35.58 -10.04 -43.76
N ASN A 5 -36.17 -11.24 -43.52
CA ASN A 5 -35.98 -11.95 -42.25
C ASN A 5 -34.54 -12.48 -42.08
N LYS A 6 -33.89 -12.87 -43.19
CA LYS A 6 -32.46 -13.28 -43.16
C LYS A 6 -31.55 -12.09 -42.87
N LEU A 7 -31.87 -10.91 -43.38
CA LEU A 7 -31.09 -9.68 -43.13
C LEU A 7 -31.22 -9.22 -41.66
N VAL A 8 -32.42 -9.26 -41.10
CA VAL A 8 -32.66 -8.88 -39.70
C VAL A 8 -31.96 -9.86 -38.74
N ILE A 9 -32.02 -11.16 -39.00
CA ILE A 9 -31.33 -12.17 -38.18
C ILE A 9 -29.80 -11.97 -38.27
N GLY A 10 -29.25 -11.67 -39.45
CA GLY A 10 -27.85 -11.39 -39.63
C GLY A 10 -27.37 -10.12 -38.86
N LEU A 11 -28.19 -9.06 -38.88
CA LEU A 11 -27.87 -7.83 -38.11
C LEU A 11 -28.00 -8.03 -36.60
N LEU A 12 -28.95 -8.82 -36.12
CA LEU A 12 -29.07 -9.14 -34.68
C LEU A 12 -27.89 -10.00 -34.19
N SER A 13 -27.45 -10.97 -34.99
CA SER A 13 -26.30 -11.80 -34.62
C SER A 13 -24.98 -11.02 -34.59
N LEU A 14 -24.81 -10.06 -35.52
CA LEU A 14 -23.64 -9.16 -35.52
C LEU A 14 -23.65 -8.22 -34.34
N ALA A 15 -24.81 -7.65 -33.95
CA ALA A 15 -24.96 -6.80 -32.78
C ALA A 15 -24.66 -7.55 -31.46
N LEU A 16 -25.07 -8.80 -31.35
CA LEU A 16 -24.81 -9.66 -30.21
C LEU A 16 -23.31 -10.00 -30.09
N ALA A 17 -22.64 -10.27 -31.22
CA ALA A 17 -21.21 -10.53 -31.24
C ALA A 17 -20.36 -9.30 -30.81
N VAL A 18 -20.80 -8.08 -31.14
CA VAL A 18 -20.13 -6.84 -30.71
C VAL A 18 -20.31 -6.60 -29.22
N LEU A 19 -21.47 -6.93 -28.63
CA LEU A 19 -21.71 -6.79 -27.20
C LEU A 19 -20.84 -7.75 -26.34
N VAL A 20 -20.55 -8.94 -26.84
CA VAL A 20 -19.67 -9.90 -26.13
C VAL A 20 -18.20 -9.50 -26.21
N SER A 21 -17.82 -8.64 -27.18
CA SER A 21 -16.45 -8.13 -27.35
C SER A 21 -16.09 -6.99 -26.41
N PHE A 22 -17.02 -6.42 -25.63
CA PHE A 22 -16.70 -5.59 -24.48
C PHE A 22 -16.14 -6.49 -23.37
N GLY A 23 -14.92 -6.94 -23.59
CA GLY A 23 -14.21 -7.85 -22.72
C GLY A 23 -14.28 -7.39 -21.28
N PHE A 24 -14.64 -8.28 -20.38
CA PHE A 24 -14.44 -8.14 -18.95
C PHE A 24 -13.01 -7.71 -18.72
N LYS A 25 -12.77 -6.42 -18.43
CA LYS A 25 -11.45 -5.96 -17.98
C LYS A 25 -11.18 -6.77 -16.71
N LYS A 26 -10.28 -7.72 -16.83
CA LYS A 26 -9.82 -8.52 -15.69
C LYS A 26 -9.27 -7.52 -14.68
N THR A 27 -10.00 -7.27 -13.60
CA THR A 27 -9.49 -6.47 -12.49
C THR A 27 -8.19 -7.12 -12.04
N PRO A 28 -7.06 -6.41 -12.00
CA PRO A 28 -5.82 -7.01 -11.56
C PRO A 28 -6.04 -7.63 -10.18
N ALA A 29 -5.54 -8.86 -9.99
CA ALA A 29 -5.70 -9.57 -8.74
C ALA A 29 -4.98 -8.79 -7.64
N GLN A 30 -5.74 -8.35 -6.64
CA GLN A 30 -5.22 -7.63 -5.49
C GLN A 30 -4.49 -8.63 -4.58
N VAL A 31 -3.22 -8.38 -4.31
CA VAL A 31 -2.44 -9.19 -3.37
C VAL A 31 -2.58 -8.60 -1.97
N SER A 32 -2.89 -9.46 -1.01
CA SER A 32 -2.95 -9.11 0.40
C SER A 32 -1.86 -9.88 1.17
N LEU A 33 -1.00 -9.15 1.86
CA LEU A 33 0.09 -9.68 2.66
C LEU A 33 -0.03 -9.18 4.10
N LYS A 34 0.38 -10.00 5.07
CA LYS A 34 0.63 -9.52 6.44
C LYS A 34 1.99 -8.84 6.48
N CYS A 35 2.02 -7.67 7.10
CA CYS A 35 3.24 -6.93 7.38
C CYS A 35 3.46 -6.91 8.89
N LEU A 36 4.60 -7.42 9.33
CA LEU A 36 5.05 -7.36 10.71
C LEU A 36 6.10 -6.27 10.84
N VAL A 37 5.88 -5.34 11.76
CA VAL A 37 6.84 -4.30 12.14
C VAL A 37 7.21 -4.51 13.60
N GLN A 38 8.51 -4.66 13.90
CA GLN A 38 9.08 -4.73 15.24
C GLN A 38 9.87 -3.45 15.51
N LEU A 39 9.55 -2.76 16.59
CA LEU A 39 10.30 -1.57 17.00
C LEU A 39 11.53 -1.89 17.87
N THR A 40 12.50 -0.98 17.86
CA THR A 40 13.63 -0.97 18.79
C THR A 40 13.16 -0.54 20.19
N ASN A 41 13.99 -0.81 21.20
CA ASN A 41 13.79 -0.26 22.54
C ASN A 41 14.37 1.16 22.58
N TYR A 42 13.55 2.16 22.27
CA TYR A 42 13.89 3.57 22.43
C TYR A 42 13.12 4.15 23.64
N SER A 43 13.56 5.29 24.16
CA SER A 43 12.83 6.03 25.19
C SER A 43 11.88 7.04 24.56
N GLY A 44 10.66 7.21 25.09
CA GLY A 44 9.69 8.22 24.63
C GLY A 44 8.35 7.60 24.27
N GLU A 45 7.52 8.42 23.65
CA GLU A 45 6.15 8.10 23.25
C GLU A 45 6.10 7.04 22.15
N GLY A 46 4.89 6.50 21.91
CA GLY A 46 4.69 5.53 20.82
C GLY A 46 5.04 6.11 19.44
N ALA A 47 5.80 5.35 18.66
CA ALA A 47 6.15 5.78 17.31
C ALA A 47 4.94 5.80 16.40
N TYR A 48 4.84 6.86 15.62
CA TYR A 48 4.05 6.90 14.42
C TYR A 48 4.82 6.20 13.30
N VAL A 49 4.14 5.38 12.52
CA VAL A 49 4.72 4.69 11.37
C VAL A 49 3.81 4.90 10.17
N VAL A 50 4.35 5.45 9.10
CA VAL A 50 3.66 5.58 7.82
C VAL A 50 4.27 4.58 6.85
N VAL A 51 3.42 3.78 6.22
CA VAL A 51 3.83 2.82 5.19
C VAL A 51 3.28 3.28 3.86
N VAL A 52 4.17 3.54 2.92
CA VAL A 52 3.83 4.04 1.59
C VAL A 52 4.36 3.17 0.49
N LEU A 53 3.63 3.14 -0.60
CA LEU A 53 4.06 2.57 -1.85
C LEU A 53 4.85 3.62 -2.64
N ILE A 54 6.07 3.27 -3.04
CA ILE A 54 6.96 4.09 -3.85
C ILE A 54 7.02 3.50 -5.25
N ASP A 55 6.80 4.32 -6.27
CA ASP A 55 6.85 3.89 -7.66
C ASP A 55 8.30 3.62 -8.14
N PRO A 56 8.51 2.98 -9.30
CA PRO A 56 9.84 2.72 -9.83
C PRO A 56 10.68 3.98 -10.14
N LYS A 57 10.04 5.17 -10.14
CA LYS A 57 10.71 6.48 -10.29
C LYS A 57 11.04 7.13 -8.96
N GLY A 58 10.79 6.46 -7.84
CA GLY A 58 11.06 6.95 -6.48
C GLY A 58 10.00 7.91 -5.92
N LYS A 59 8.83 8.02 -6.54
CA LYS A 59 7.74 8.92 -6.10
C LYS A 59 6.72 8.18 -5.23
N TYR A 60 6.14 8.90 -4.29
CA TYR A 60 5.01 8.42 -3.50
C TYR A 60 3.82 8.10 -4.42
N LYS A 61 3.27 6.91 -4.29
CA LYS A 61 2.14 6.43 -5.09
C LYS A 61 0.85 6.32 -4.28
N LYS A 62 0.94 5.75 -3.08
CA LYS A 62 -0.22 5.48 -2.22
C LYS A 62 0.21 5.26 -0.78
N THR A 63 -0.60 5.72 0.17
CA THR A 63 -0.49 5.35 1.58
C THR A 63 -1.16 4.00 1.80
N LEU A 64 -0.43 3.05 2.40
CA LEU A 64 -0.92 1.69 2.66
C LEU A 64 -1.31 1.48 4.12
N GLN A 65 -0.64 2.17 5.05
CA GLN A 65 -0.92 2.12 6.48
C GLN A 65 -0.43 3.37 7.17
N VAL A 66 -1.18 3.84 8.17
CA VAL A 66 -0.75 4.86 9.12
C VAL A 66 -0.96 4.29 10.53
N LEU A 67 0.10 4.17 11.31
CA LEU A 67 0.05 3.80 12.73
C LEU A 67 0.30 5.06 13.55
N GLY A 68 -0.78 5.67 14.00
CA GLY A 68 -0.84 6.98 14.67
C GLY A 68 -2.15 7.69 14.29
N LYS A 69 -3.09 7.81 15.22
CA LYS A 69 -4.46 8.29 14.93
C LYS A 69 -4.57 9.80 14.83
N GLU A 70 -3.70 10.55 15.50
CA GLU A 70 -3.86 11.98 15.66
C GLU A 70 -3.24 12.74 14.50
N LYS A 71 -4.09 13.24 13.60
CA LYS A 71 -3.69 13.96 12.37
C LYS A 71 -2.84 15.20 12.65
N ARG A 72 -2.89 15.76 13.87
CA ARG A 72 -2.03 16.90 14.26
C ARG A 72 -0.53 16.59 14.24
N TRP A 73 -0.15 15.29 14.24
CA TRP A 73 1.26 14.86 14.21
C TRP A 73 1.72 14.42 12.83
N TYR A 74 0.87 14.52 11.79
CA TYR A 74 1.23 14.09 10.43
C TYR A 74 2.26 15.00 9.76
N ASP A 75 2.36 16.24 10.19
CA ASP A 75 3.39 17.19 9.74
C ASP A 75 4.81 16.80 10.18
N ASN A 76 4.97 15.89 11.15
CA ASN A 76 6.24 15.27 11.48
C ASN A 76 6.81 14.37 10.37
N PHE A 77 6.05 14.14 9.28
CA PHE A 77 6.46 13.39 8.09
C PHE A 77 6.46 14.31 6.86
N PRO A 78 7.41 15.25 6.72
CA PRO A 78 7.29 16.36 5.76
C PRO A 78 7.06 15.92 4.33
N SER A 79 7.79 14.89 3.85
CA SER A 79 7.68 14.39 2.49
C SER A 79 6.36 13.67 2.25
N TRP A 80 5.97 12.77 3.15
CA TRP A 80 4.69 12.09 3.08
C TRP A 80 3.51 13.06 3.27
N PHE A 81 3.59 14.01 4.21
CA PHE A 81 2.52 14.97 4.48
C PHE A 81 2.25 15.88 3.27
N LYS A 82 3.32 16.27 2.55
CA LYS A 82 3.17 16.99 1.27
C LYS A 82 2.41 16.15 0.24
N PHE A 83 2.74 14.86 0.11
CA PHE A 83 2.05 13.91 -0.77
C PHE A 83 0.59 13.75 -0.34
N TYR A 84 0.33 13.44 0.93
CA TYR A 84 -0.99 13.27 1.52
C TYR A 84 -1.91 14.48 1.24
N ASN A 85 -1.41 15.70 1.47
CA ASN A 85 -2.17 16.93 1.24
C ASN A 85 -2.43 17.18 -0.25
N SER A 86 -1.50 16.83 -1.12
CA SER A 86 -1.63 17.03 -2.57
C SER A 86 -2.64 16.07 -3.21
N THR A 87 -2.71 14.85 -2.73
CA THR A 87 -3.59 13.79 -3.26
C THR A 87 -4.94 13.75 -2.57
N LYS A 88 -5.05 14.34 -1.38
CA LYS A 88 -6.25 14.27 -0.52
C LYS A 88 -6.71 12.82 -0.28
N GLU A 89 -5.75 11.91 -0.12
CA GLU A 89 -6.05 10.50 0.19
C GLU A 89 -6.91 10.38 1.44
N ASN A 90 -7.92 9.53 1.39
CA ASN A 90 -8.61 9.10 2.59
C ASN A 90 -7.85 7.91 3.22
N VAL A 91 -7.20 8.16 4.35
CA VAL A 91 -6.43 7.16 5.09
C VAL A 91 -7.18 6.57 6.29
N ASP A 92 -8.44 6.94 6.51
CA ASP A 92 -9.20 6.50 7.70
C ASP A 92 -9.33 4.98 7.78
N GLY A 93 -9.50 4.30 6.62
CA GLY A 93 -9.58 2.85 6.54
C GLY A 93 -8.26 2.11 6.77
N VAL A 94 -7.14 2.81 6.75
CA VAL A 94 -5.78 2.25 6.92
C VAL A 94 -5.05 2.89 8.11
N THR A 95 -5.79 3.47 9.06
CA THR A 95 -5.22 4.13 10.24
C THR A 95 -5.40 3.28 11.50
N GLY A 96 -4.35 3.16 12.30
CA GLY A 96 -4.32 2.44 13.58
C GLY A 96 -3.59 3.21 14.68
N ALA A 97 -3.52 2.62 15.88
CA ALA A 97 -2.77 3.20 16.99
C ALA A 97 -1.25 3.19 16.73
N SER A 98 -0.53 4.18 17.28
CA SER A 98 0.94 4.20 17.35
C SER A 98 1.49 2.93 18.01
N ILE A 99 2.77 2.67 17.82
CA ILE A 99 3.45 1.47 18.35
C ILE A 99 4.37 1.88 19.49
N THR A 100 4.21 1.26 20.65
CA THR A 100 5.10 1.43 21.79
C THR A 100 6.50 0.87 21.50
N ALA A 101 7.54 1.52 22.03
CA ALA A 101 8.94 1.05 21.95
C ALA A 101 9.05 -0.43 22.33
N GLY A 102 9.87 -1.19 21.62
CA GLY A 102 10.07 -2.61 21.82
C GLY A 102 8.92 -3.51 21.41
N SER A 103 7.75 -2.96 21.10
CA SER A 103 6.57 -3.72 20.69
C SER A 103 6.59 -4.06 19.21
N ARG A 104 5.68 -4.98 18.82
CA ARG A 104 5.43 -5.34 17.42
C ARG A 104 3.98 -5.07 17.04
N LYS A 105 3.78 -4.81 15.76
CA LYS A 105 2.45 -4.70 15.16
C LYS A 105 2.39 -5.56 13.91
N VAL A 106 1.26 -6.22 13.70
CA VAL A 106 0.94 -6.93 12.47
C VAL A 106 -0.31 -6.30 11.87
N PHE A 107 -0.28 -6.00 10.58
CA PHE A 107 -1.40 -5.46 9.82
C PHE A 107 -1.38 -6.02 8.40
N SER A 108 -2.47 -5.86 7.66
CA SER A 108 -2.54 -6.30 6.26
C SER A 108 -2.23 -5.15 5.33
N ILE A 109 -1.43 -5.41 4.31
CA ILE A 109 -1.19 -4.53 3.17
C ILE A 109 -1.85 -5.15 1.96
N THR A 110 -2.67 -4.37 1.24
CA THR A 110 -3.36 -4.82 0.04
C THR A 110 -3.06 -3.88 -1.12
N SER A 111 -2.58 -4.43 -2.24
CA SER A 111 -2.28 -3.65 -3.44
C SER A 111 -2.32 -4.54 -4.69
N ASP A 112 -2.62 -3.94 -5.83
CA ASP A 112 -2.50 -4.50 -7.17
C ASP A 112 -1.13 -4.22 -7.81
N ASP A 113 -0.25 -3.48 -7.10
CA ASP A 113 1.10 -3.11 -7.55
C ASP A 113 2.20 -4.08 -7.07
N PHE A 114 1.84 -5.21 -6.48
CA PHE A 114 2.78 -6.23 -6.04
C PHE A 114 3.55 -6.82 -7.23
N ASP A 115 4.84 -7.05 -7.06
CA ASP A 115 5.77 -7.62 -8.06
C ASP A 115 5.88 -6.84 -9.38
N LYS A 116 5.68 -5.51 -9.31
CA LYS A 116 5.74 -4.58 -10.45
C LYS A 116 6.84 -3.52 -10.32
N GLY A 117 7.90 -3.80 -9.56
CA GLY A 117 9.01 -2.90 -9.35
C GLY A 117 8.75 -1.75 -8.37
N TYR A 118 7.65 -1.80 -7.63
CA TYR A 118 7.36 -0.87 -6.55
C TYR A 118 8.14 -1.24 -5.29
N LYS A 119 8.27 -0.25 -4.39
CA LYS A 119 8.88 -0.43 -3.07
C LYS A 119 7.90 -0.07 -1.97
N LEU A 120 8.08 -0.71 -0.82
CA LEU A 120 7.50 -0.26 0.44
C LEU A 120 8.50 0.60 1.16
N ARG A 121 8.10 1.78 1.56
CA ARG A 121 8.87 2.66 2.45
C ARG A 121 8.13 2.79 3.77
N PHE A 122 8.87 2.68 4.85
CA PHE A 122 8.41 2.87 6.21
C PHE A 122 9.08 4.14 6.75
N GLU A 123 8.27 5.13 7.04
CA GLU A 123 8.70 6.35 7.70
C GLU A 123 8.30 6.27 9.16
N THR A 124 9.15 6.74 10.05
CA THR A 124 8.87 6.73 11.49
C THR A 124 9.13 8.08 12.12
N ALA A 125 8.28 8.45 13.08
CA ALA A 125 8.46 9.64 13.92
C ALA A 125 8.06 9.31 15.36
N VAL A 126 8.79 9.88 16.30
CA VAL A 126 8.50 9.87 17.73
C VAL A 126 8.43 11.30 18.22
N GLU A 127 7.48 11.61 19.08
CA GLU A 127 7.31 12.96 19.61
C GLU A 127 8.62 13.53 20.18
N ASN A 128 8.94 14.76 19.81
CA ASN A 128 10.17 15.48 20.20
C ASN A 128 11.48 14.78 19.79
N LYS A 129 11.44 13.91 18.77
CA LYS A 129 12.60 13.21 18.22
C LYS A 129 12.70 13.35 16.71
N GLU A 130 13.84 12.92 16.17
CA GLU A 130 14.09 12.97 14.73
C GLU A 130 13.14 12.06 13.95
N HIS A 131 12.58 12.58 12.85
CA HIS A 131 11.89 11.80 11.84
C HIS A 131 12.88 10.98 10.99
N LYS A 132 12.49 9.76 10.66
CA LYS A 132 13.24 8.88 9.74
C LYS A 132 12.41 8.61 8.50
N GLU A 133 12.66 9.36 7.42
CA GLU A 133 11.93 9.26 6.16
C GLU A 133 12.08 7.88 5.51
N LYS A 134 13.23 7.24 5.67
CA LYS A 134 13.52 5.91 5.13
C LYS A 134 14.04 5.00 6.23
N ASP A 135 13.24 4.81 7.28
CA ASP A 135 13.63 3.88 8.33
C ASP A 135 13.80 2.46 7.76
N VAL A 136 12.85 2.03 6.92
CA VAL A 136 12.99 0.84 6.07
C VAL A 136 12.54 1.18 4.66
N GLU A 137 13.27 0.70 3.66
CA GLU A 137 12.81 0.64 2.27
C GLU A 137 13.12 -0.75 1.71
N MET A 138 12.12 -1.43 1.13
CA MET A 138 12.24 -2.78 0.61
C MET A 138 11.43 -2.94 -0.66
N ASP A 139 11.81 -3.89 -1.52
CA ASP A 139 11.04 -4.20 -2.71
C ASP A 139 9.69 -4.82 -2.33
N PHE A 140 8.65 -4.42 -3.03
CA PHE A 140 7.31 -4.97 -2.87
C PHE A 140 7.10 -6.12 -3.86
N SER A 141 7.76 -7.23 -3.61
CA SER A 141 7.87 -8.37 -4.54
C SER A 141 7.82 -9.73 -3.83
N GLU A 142 7.63 -10.78 -4.63
CA GLU A 142 7.64 -12.17 -4.16
C GLU A 142 8.97 -12.52 -3.45
N ALA A 143 10.10 -12.01 -3.98
CA ALA A 143 11.42 -12.25 -3.39
C ALA A 143 11.58 -11.68 -1.98
N SER A 144 10.78 -10.66 -1.62
CA SER A 144 10.82 -10.02 -0.30
C SER A 144 9.99 -10.76 0.76
N ILE A 145 9.14 -11.70 0.35
CA ILE A 145 8.30 -12.45 1.28
C ILE A 145 9.16 -13.36 2.15
N GLY A 146 8.90 -13.31 3.46
CA GLY A 146 9.67 -14.08 4.45
C GLY A 146 11.03 -13.49 4.80
N GLN A 147 11.54 -12.52 4.01
CA GLN A 147 12.78 -11.83 4.33
C GLN A 147 12.59 -10.90 5.53
N THR A 148 13.67 -10.76 6.31
CA THR A 148 13.74 -9.78 7.41
C THR A 148 14.58 -8.61 6.93
N VAL A 149 14.00 -7.41 6.91
CA VAL A 149 14.69 -6.17 6.53
C VAL A 149 14.83 -5.30 7.76
N ASN A 150 16.08 -5.00 8.15
CA ASN A 150 16.36 -4.18 9.32
C ASN A 150 16.12 -2.70 9.03
N GLY A 151 15.62 -1.99 10.03
CA GLY A 151 15.48 -0.53 10.00
C GLY A 151 16.77 0.18 10.38
N THR A 152 16.79 1.49 10.13
CA THR A 152 17.90 2.39 10.44
C THR A 152 17.57 3.37 11.57
N GLY A 153 16.33 3.38 12.03
CA GLY A 153 15.80 4.29 13.04
C GLY A 153 15.07 3.57 14.18
N TYR A 154 13.76 3.82 14.28
CA TYR A 154 12.93 3.25 15.35
C TYR A 154 12.45 1.83 15.04
N ILE A 155 12.44 1.41 13.78
CA ILE A 155 12.15 0.05 13.38
C ILE A 155 13.39 -0.82 13.60
N ARG A 156 13.23 -1.93 14.30
CA ARG A 156 14.25 -2.97 14.38
C ARG A 156 14.28 -3.80 13.11
N TYR A 157 13.10 -4.26 12.68
CA TYR A 157 12.93 -4.96 11.40
C TYR A 157 11.49 -4.99 10.93
N VAL A 158 11.34 -5.24 9.65
CA VAL A 158 10.06 -5.50 8.97
C VAL A 158 10.12 -6.89 8.33
N LYS A 159 8.96 -7.57 8.25
CA LYS A 159 8.81 -8.84 7.54
C LYS A 159 7.45 -8.88 6.84
N LEU A 160 7.45 -9.26 5.55
CA LEU A 160 6.24 -9.58 4.79
C LEU A 160 5.95 -11.07 4.89
N ILE A 161 4.68 -11.42 5.06
CA ILE A 161 4.23 -12.80 5.26
C ILE A 161 3.00 -13.03 4.38
N LYS A 162 2.95 -14.14 3.63
CA LYS A 162 1.72 -14.54 2.92
C LYS A 162 0.58 -14.78 3.91
N ASN A 163 -0.62 -14.39 3.49
CA ASN A 163 -1.79 -14.87 4.21
C ASN A 163 -1.90 -16.39 4.01
N PRO A 164 -2.29 -17.16 5.06
CA PRO A 164 -2.51 -18.58 4.94
C PRO A 164 -3.62 -18.89 3.95
#